data_15f0c1259b04a0c6fae82b75e8e21338
#
_entry.id   15f0c1259b04a0c6fae82b75e8e21338
#
_cell.length_a   1.000
_cell.length_b   1.000
_cell.length_c   1.000
_cell.angle_alpha   90.00
_cell.angle_beta   90.00
_cell.angle_gamma   90.00
#
_symmetry.space_group_name_H-M   'P 1'
#
loop_
_entity.id
_entity.type
_entity.pdbx_description
1 polymer ?
#
loop_
_entity_poly.entity_id
_entity_poly.type
_entity_poly.pdbx_seq_one_letter_code
_entity_poly.pdbx_strand_id
1 'polypeptide(L)'
;KLKDADAILRRFDYWLGVHKGEQYLMANGSRLFNKKELAEALGVARPTLDRWITNGWLEPCRIQISAGGDTLFAANAVREVLERFR
;
A
#
# COMPACT_ATOMS: atom_id res chain seq x y z
N LYS A 1 8.68 -12.94 6.81
CA LYS A 1 7.43 -12.85 7.52
C LYS A 1 7.27 -11.54 8.21
N LEU A 2 6.06 -11.00 8.17
CA LEU A 2 5.77 -9.70 8.74
C LEU A 2 5.28 -9.85 10.17
N LYS A 3 6.01 -9.22 11.07
CA LYS A 3 5.58 -9.14 12.44
C LYS A 3 4.40 -8.17 12.52
N ASP A 4 3.37 -8.53 13.24
CA ASP A 4 2.19 -7.69 13.45
C ASP A 4 1.41 -7.38 12.16
N ALA A 5 1.37 -8.35 11.24
CA ALA A 5 0.64 -8.17 10.00
C ALA A 5 -0.84 -7.83 10.25
N ASP A 6 -1.45 -8.43 11.27
CA ASP A 6 -2.83 -8.15 11.63
C ASP A 6 -3.04 -6.69 12.02
N ALA A 7 -2.12 -6.14 12.80
CA ALA A 7 -2.23 -4.75 13.24
C ALA A 7 -2.07 -3.80 12.06
N ILE A 8 -1.15 -4.12 11.16
CA ILE A 8 -0.91 -3.32 9.98
C ILE A 8 -2.13 -3.36 9.06
N LEU A 9 -2.71 -4.55 8.88
CA LEU A 9 -3.88 -4.70 8.03
C LEU A 9 -5.08 -3.93 8.59
N ARG A 10 -5.29 -3.96 9.90
CA ARG A 10 -6.37 -3.20 10.54
C ARG A 10 -6.16 -1.70 10.38
N ARG A 11 -4.94 -1.24 10.51
CA ARG A 11 -4.62 0.16 10.32
C ARG A 11 -4.87 0.59 8.87
N PHE A 12 -4.51 -0.27 7.92
CA PHE A 12 -4.74 -0.02 6.52
C PHE A 12 -6.23 0.11 6.21
N ASP A 13 -7.03 -0.82 6.72
CA ASP A 13 -8.49 -0.79 6.54
C ASP A 13 -9.10 0.45 7.18
N TYR A 14 -8.64 0.82 8.36
CA TYR A 14 -9.10 2.02 9.03
C TYR A 14 -8.78 3.27 8.20
N TRP A 15 -7.56 3.36 7.70
CA TRP A 15 -7.14 4.50 6.89
C TRP A 15 -8.01 4.63 5.64
N LEU A 16 -8.29 3.52 4.97
CA LEU A 16 -9.16 3.52 3.80
C LEU A 16 -10.55 4.03 4.14
N GLY A 17 -11.08 3.66 5.28
CA GLY A 17 -12.39 4.14 5.72
C GLY A 17 -12.41 5.62 6.03
N VAL A 18 -11.38 6.11 6.69
CA VAL A 18 -11.27 7.53 7.06
C VAL A 18 -11.18 8.41 5.82
N HIS A 19 -10.47 7.94 4.81
CA HIS A 19 -10.26 8.73 3.59
C HIS A 19 -11.23 8.39 2.47
N LYS A 20 -12.29 7.69 2.82
CA LYS A 20 -13.34 7.35 1.87
C LYS A 20 -13.98 8.66 1.37
N GLY A 21 -14.12 8.78 0.07
CA GLY A 21 -14.74 9.95 -0.51
C GLY A 21 -13.77 11.04 -0.93
N GLU A 22 -12.51 10.94 -0.55
CA GLU A 22 -11.50 11.86 -1.05
C GLU A 22 -11.18 11.52 -2.49
N GLN A 23 -10.70 12.52 -3.22
CA GLN A 23 -10.29 12.29 -4.59
C GLN A 23 -8.95 11.56 -4.59
N TYR A 24 -8.85 10.55 -5.43
CA TYR A 24 -7.64 9.74 -5.54
C TYR A 24 -7.61 9.03 -6.89
N LEU A 25 -6.44 8.54 -7.25
CA LEU A 25 -6.28 7.79 -8.49
C LEU A 25 -6.88 6.40 -8.33
N MET A 26 -7.48 5.91 -9.42
CA MET A 26 -8.09 4.59 -9.45
C MET A 26 -7.60 3.83 -10.65
N ALA A 27 -7.50 2.54 -10.52
CA ALA A 27 -7.22 1.65 -11.64
C ALA A 27 -7.94 0.33 -11.39
N ASN A 28 -8.73 -0.11 -12.35
CA ASN A 28 -9.47 -1.38 -12.27
C ASN A 28 -10.32 -1.48 -10.99
N GLY A 29 -10.91 -0.36 -10.59
CA GLY A 29 -11.77 -0.34 -9.40
C GLY A 29 -11.03 -0.32 -8.09
N SER A 30 -9.71 -0.19 -8.12
CA SER A 30 -8.90 -0.15 -6.91
C SER A 30 -8.23 1.19 -6.76
N ARG A 31 -8.17 1.68 -5.52
CA ARG A 31 -7.46 2.90 -5.21
C ARG A 31 -5.95 2.69 -5.36
N LEU A 32 -5.27 3.70 -5.89
CA LEU A 32 -3.82 3.69 -6.02
C LEU A 32 -3.18 4.58 -4.97
N PHE A 33 -2.04 4.16 -4.47
CA PHE A 33 -1.27 4.92 -3.48
C PHE A 33 0.12 5.21 -4.01
N ASN A 34 0.62 6.42 -3.75
CA ASN A 34 2.05 6.66 -3.91
C ASN A 34 2.75 6.18 -2.62
N LYS A 35 4.09 6.27 -2.61
CA LYS A 35 4.86 5.79 -1.46
C LYS A 35 4.49 6.51 -0.16
N LYS A 36 4.30 7.81 -0.25
CA LYS A 36 3.97 8.61 0.93
C LYS A 36 2.64 8.18 1.53
N GLU A 37 1.63 8.06 0.67
CA GLU A 37 0.31 7.63 1.11
C GLU A 37 0.32 6.21 1.66
N LEU A 38 1.08 5.33 1.02
CA LEU A 38 1.16 3.95 1.47
C LEU A 38 1.81 3.85 2.85
N ALA A 39 2.89 4.59 3.07
CA ALA A 39 3.54 4.61 4.38
C ALA A 39 2.57 5.10 5.46
N GLU A 40 1.80 6.13 5.17
CA GLU A 40 0.78 6.64 6.09
C GLU A 40 -0.29 5.59 6.38
N ALA A 41 -0.80 4.98 5.32
CA ALA A 41 -1.87 4.00 5.46
C ALA A 41 -1.44 2.78 6.26
N LEU A 42 -0.19 2.35 6.08
CA LEU A 42 0.35 1.21 6.81
C LEU A 42 0.87 1.59 8.19
N GLY A 43 1.04 2.87 8.44
CA GLY A 43 1.53 3.34 9.73
C GLY A 43 2.99 3.07 9.97
N VAL A 44 3.79 3.08 8.91
CA VAL A 44 5.23 2.83 9.01
C VAL A 44 6.01 4.03 8.50
N ALA A 45 7.27 4.14 8.93
CA ALA A 45 8.15 5.19 8.45
C ALA A 45 8.59 4.91 7.01
N ARG A 46 8.94 5.97 6.28
CA ARG A 46 9.40 5.85 4.90
C ARG A 46 10.59 4.88 4.75
N PRO A 47 11.62 4.95 5.60
CA PRO A 47 12.71 4.00 5.48
C PRO A 47 12.29 2.54 5.64
N THR A 48 11.31 2.28 6.50
CA THR A 48 10.78 0.92 6.65
C THR A 48 10.06 0.48 5.38
N LEU A 49 9.25 1.36 4.82
CA LEU A 49 8.55 1.06 3.58
C LEU A 49 9.53 0.81 2.44
N ASP A 50 10.56 1.64 2.33
CA ASP A 50 11.59 1.48 1.29
C ASP A 50 12.29 0.13 1.41
N ARG A 51 12.56 -0.31 2.64
CA ARG A 51 13.15 -1.62 2.88
C ARG A 51 12.22 -2.74 2.42
N TRP A 52 10.93 -2.61 2.70
CA TRP A 52 9.94 -3.60 2.26
C TRP A 52 9.86 -3.67 0.73
N ILE A 53 9.93 -2.53 0.06
CA ILE A 53 9.93 -2.49 -1.40
C ILE A 53 11.19 -3.16 -1.93
N THR A 54 12.34 -2.88 -1.33
CA THR A 54 13.61 -3.47 -1.75
C THR A 54 13.62 -4.99 -1.57
N ASN A 55 12.97 -5.47 -0.51
CA ASN A 55 12.86 -6.91 -0.26
C ASN A 55 11.95 -7.63 -1.26
N GLY A 56 11.18 -6.88 -2.02
CA GLY A 56 10.41 -7.44 -3.12
C GLY A 56 9.03 -7.95 -2.81
N TRP A 57 8.61 -7.97 -1.57
CA TRP A 57 7.30 -8.54 -1.27
C TRP A 57 6.13 -7.60 -1.50
N LEU A 58 6.39 -6.36 -1.84
CA LEU A 58 5.37 -5.44 -2.34
C LEU A 58 5.33 -5.36 -3.86
N GLU A 59 6.20 -6.09 -4.52
CA GLU A 59 6.29 -6.11 -5.98
C GLU A 59 4.95 -6.45 -6.65
N PRO A 60 4.18 -7.45 -6.17
CA PRO A 60 2.90 -7.76 -6.80
C PRO A 60 1.88 -6.64 -6.75
N CYS A 61 2.06 -5.68 -5.84
CA CYS A 61 1.16 -4.55 -5.69
C CYS A 61 1.53 -3.36 -6.55
N ARG A 62 2.73 -3.39 -7.08
CA ARG A 62 3.31 -2.25 -7.76
C ARG A 62 2.70 -2.05 -9.14
N ILE A 63 2.25 -0.84 -9.39
CA ILE A 63 1.72 -0.44 -10.68
C ILE A 63 2.50 0.78 -11.13
N GLN A 64 3.14 0.67 -12.28
CA GLN A 64 3.86 1.79 -12.84
C GLN A 64 2.98 2.45 -13.89
N ILE A 65 2.61 3.69 -13.64
CA ILE A 65 1.80 4.45 -14.58
C ILE A 65 2.67 5.49 -15.23
N SER A 66 2.92 5.35 -16.49
CA SER A 66 3.49 6.33 -17.37
C SER A 66 4.94 6.75 -17.12
N ALA A 67 5.49 7.30 -18.18
CA ALA A 67 6.82 7.82 -18.26
C ALA A 67 7.06 8.95 -17.27
N GLY A 68 8.09 8.86 -16.51
CA GLY A 68 8.43 9.83 -15.50
C GLY A 68 7.70 9.56 -14.19
N GLY A 69 7.03 8.44 -14.16
CA GLY A 69 6.07 8.19 -13.15
C GLY A 69 6.56 7.75 -11.82
N ASP A 70 5.80 8.15 -10.87
CA ASP A 70 5.90 7.66 -9.53
C ASP A 70 5.49 6.21 -9.49
N THR A 71 6.11 5.46 -8.60
CA THR A 71 5.67 4.11 -8.34
C THR A 71 4.36 4.16 -7.56
N LEU A 72 3.36 3.46 -8.06
CA LEU A 72 2.05 3.41 -7.42
C LEU A 72 1.73 1.98 -7.00
N PHE A 73 0.90 1.85 -5.99
CA PHE A 73 0.51 0.56 -5.44
C PHE A 73 -1.00 0.46 -5.37
N ALA A 74 -1.55 -0.69 -5.76
CA ALA A 74 -2.99 -0.91 -5.73
C ALA A 74 -3.44 -1.36 -4.33
N ALA A 75 -4.47 -0.73 -3.82
CA ALA A 75 -4.96 -1.01 -2.46
C ALA A 75 -5.36 -2.47 -2.27
N ASN A 76 -6.10 -3.04 -3.21
CA ASN A 76 -6.55 -4.42 -3.06
C ASN A 76 -5.39 -5.39 -3.08
N ALA A 77 -4.36 -5.13 -3.88
CA ALA A 77 -3.18 -5.99 -3.92
C ALA A 77 -2.35 -5.87 -2.65
N VAL A 78 -2.24 -4.67 -2.09
CA VAL A 78 -1.55 -4.48 -0.80
C VAL A 78 -2.25 -5.26 0.29
N ARG A 79 -3.58 -5.19 0.33
CA ARG A 79 -4.36 -5.92 1.30
C ARG A 79 -4.15 -7.43 1.17
N GLU A 80 -4.13 -7.93 -0.05
CA GLU A 80 -3.90 -9.34 -0.32
C GLU A 80 -2.55 -9.82 0.19
N VAL A 81 -1.51 -9.04 -0.06
CA VAL A 81 -0.17 -9.36 0.42
C VAL A 81 -0.14 -9.39 1.94
N LEU A 82 -0.75 -8.40 2.59
CA LEU A 82 -0.81 -8.38 4.05
C LEU A 82 -1.55 -9.59 4.62
N GLU A 83 -2.59 -10.04 3.94
CA GLU A 83 -3.35 -11.21 4.37
C GLU A 83 -2.51 -12.48 4.32
N ARG A 84 -1.60 -12.58 3.35
CA ARG A 84 -0.71 -13.73 3.26
C ARG A 84 0.28 -13.81 4.42
N PHE A 85 0.59 -12.67 5.02
CA PHE A 85 1.56 -12.62 6.10
C PHE A 85 0.93 -12.60 7.49
N ARG A 86 -0.36 -12.74 7.55
CA ARG A 86 -1.08 -12.85 8.82
C ARG A 86 -0.70 -14.09 9.60
#